data_5e5eb0d6e5857e225adad1a31c5954bb
#
_entry.id   5e5eb0d6e5857e225adad1a31c5954bb
#
_cell.length_a   1.000
_cell.length_b   1.000
_cell.length_c   1.000
_cell.angle_alpha   90.00
_cell.angle_beta   90.00
_cell.angle_gamma   90.00
#
_symmetry.space_group_name_H-M   'P 1'
#
loop_
_entity.id
_entity.type
_entity.pdbx_description
1 polymer ?
#
loop_
_entity_poly.entity_id
_entity_poly.type
_entity_poly.pdbx_seq_one_letter_code
_entity_poly.pdbx_strand_id
1 'polypeptide(L)'
;MKRRMKQILAAAMAVSMLTGTGLTAAAEEERMTISVIGIDWGYGPLPDSEMEQAWEDLFDVNLEIEWVSYQDYDQKVNTMISAGNIPDVVQINKVDGSYYYPIFTQAIDAGTFLDMTPYLFADGEGIAETNAVMKNWSEDFWDQAKYKEGIYILPRSKAEIAQQSGINVRRDLMKKYGYEEEPATMDELKDWLIGLSNAASEGEGEKIYALDFYTETNGLMGDRTKAFAIAFTGQTDWAVDENGDYQYMMLTDGYVDFLNWMKDLYDAGVLDPEFALANAETSKWKAGRSVAYLTAWYNWNQSADLTTQKIFDDSTADTLEAWCLMPVQGPAAYTVSPNYTDIDSCIAINAQCSEEKIQKIMEVFNGTEEAIPGYNLLMSDGVEGIHYTVLEDGTRATDDEQSKKRQEGYVGAWNQIFLKTDADQVTDKFMRDGARRASDESIQRAQDLKEFISTNLEETGMKNAIQNLQSATYSTQWGMITEDLNAMTTQYIMGQIDEATWNSYVESIVNSDDYKAIQQEFKDAAAAE
;
A
#
# COMPACT_ATOMS: atom_id res chain seq x y z
N MET A 1 -23.18 -11.05 30.71
CA MET A 1 -22.95 -10.86 29.29
C MET A 1 -21.81 -11.71 28.71
N LYS A 2 -20.64 -11.82 29.34
CA LYS A 2 -19.49 -12.65 28.86
C LYS A 2 -19.75 -14.16 28.72
N ARG A 3 -20.81 -14.71 29.27
CA ARG A 3 -21.12 -16.14 29.23
C ARG A 3 -22.05 -16.55 28.06
N ARG A 4 -22.71 -15.58 27.41
CA ARG A 4 -23.58 -15.83 26.24
C ARG A 4 -22.82 -15.73 24.91
N MET A 5 -21.73 -14.95 24.86
CA MET A 5 -20.88 -14.81 23.67
C MET A 5 -20.05 -16.06 23.35
N LYS A 6 -19.59 -16.79 24.38
CA LYS A 6 -18.91 -18.09 24.16
C LYS A 6 -19.86 -19.21 23.67
N GLN A 7 -21.15 -19.02 23.78
CA GLN A 7 -22.16 -20.00 23.35
C GLN A 7 -22.62 -19.78 21.89
N ILE A 8 -22.38 -18.62 21.31
CA ILE A 8 -22.79 -18.33 19.92
C ILE A 8 -21.71 -18.81 18.94
N LEU A 9 -20.41 -18.61 19.23
CA LEU A 9 -19.33 -19.19 18.41
C LEU A 9 -19.17 -20.70 18.57
N ALA A 10 -19.49 -21.25 19.77
CA ALA A 10 -19.44 -22.71 19.99
C ALA A 10 -20.70 -23.44 19.47
N ALA A 11 -21.79 -22.74 19.19
CA ALA A 11 -23.01 -23.35 18.65
C ALA A 11 -22.97 -23.55 17.13
N ALA A 12 -22.20 -22.76 16.40
CA ALA A 12 -22.02 -22.93 14.94
C ALA A 12 -21.14 -24.16 14.59
N MET A 13 -20.23 -24.59 15.48
CA MET A 13 -19.38 -25.78 15.26
C MET A 13 -19.91 -27.08 15.85
N ALA A 14 -21.03 -27.08 16.57
CA ALA A 14 -21.55 -28.29 17.26
C ALA A 14 -22.77 -28.97 16.58
N VAL A 15 -23.24 -28.49 15.43
CA VAL A 15 -24.46 -29.02 14.78
C VAL A 15 -24.17 -30.09 13.71
N SER A 16 -22.93 -30.39 13.37
CA SER A 16 -22.60 -31.36 12.32
C SER A 16 -22.46 -32.83 12.75
N MET A 17 -22.76 -33.22 14.01
CA MET A 17 -22.75 -34.62 14.40
C MET A 17 -23.94 -35.00 15.29
N LEU A 18 -25.12 -35.23 14.72
CA LEU A 18 -26.11 -36.18 15.26
C LEU A 18 -27.21 -36.51 14.23
N THR A 19 -26.99 -37.58 13.54
CA THR A 19 -27.91 -38.63 13.01
C THR A 19 -29.41 -38.37 12.90
N GLY A 20 -29.85 -38.41 11.68
CA GLY A 20 -31.00 -39.07 11.10
C GLY A 20 -32.29 -39.26 11.93
N THR A 21 -33.30 -38.52 11.56
CA THR A 21 -34.67 -39.01 11.23
C THR A 21 -35.51 -37.84 10.77
N GLY A 22 -36.07 -37.94 9.58
CA GLY A 22 -37.25 -37.27 9.04
C GLY A 22 -37.54 -35.86 9.50
N LEU A 23 -36.97 -34.87 8.83
CA LEU A 23 -37.47 -33.50 8.84
C LEU A 23 -37.76 -33.11 7.38
N THR A 24 -38.97 -32.61 7.19
CA THR A 24 -39.37 -31.87 5.99
C THR A 24 -38.27 -30.91 5.62
N ALA A 25 -37.73 -31.02 4.39
CA ALA A 25 -36.88 -30.00 3.84
C ALA A 25 -37.60 -28.65 3.88
N ALA A 26 -37.29 -27.82 4.88
CA ALA A 26 -37.37 -26.41 4.69
C ALA A 26 -36.36 -26.13 3.55
N ALA A 27 -36.80 -25.51 2.49
CA ALA A 27 -35.89 -25.00 1.47
C ALA A 27 -34.92 -24.09 2.26
N GLU A 28 -33.61 -24.45 2.27
CA GLU A 28 -32.58 -23.50 2.65
C GLU A 28 -32.79 -22.31 1.71
N GLU A 29 -33.07 -21.16 2.24
CA GLU A 29 -33.07 -19.93 1.44
C GLU A 29 -31.65 -19.86 0.87
N GLU A 30 -31.55 -19.89 -0.46
CA GLU A 30 -30.30 -19.88 -1.18
C GLU A 30 -29.61 -18.55 -0.90
N ARG A 31 -28.44 -18.57 -0.27
CA ARG A 31 -27.66 -17.37 0.05
C ARG A 31 -27.44 -16.53 -1.22
N MET A 32 -27.51 -15.22 -1.08
CA MET A 32 -27.22 -14.31 -2.20
C MET A 32 -25.77 -14.44 -2.63
N THR A 33 -25.53 -14.72 -3.90
CA THR A 33 -24.18 -14.77 -4.46
C THR A 33 -23.73 -13.38 -4.90
N ILE A 34 -22.53 -12.98 -4.47
CA ILE A 34 -21.85 -11.73 -4.88
C ILE A 34 -20.56 -12.11 -5.58
N SER A 35 -20.45 -11.77 -6.86
CA SER A 35 -19.24 -11.98 -7.65
C SER A 35 -18.30 -10.78 -7.53
N VAL A 36 -17.01 -11.06 -7.34
CA VAL A 36 -15.97 -10.06 -7.05
C VAL A 36 -14.74 -10.33 -7.89
N ILE A 37 -14.07 -9.31 -8.37
CA ILE A 37 -12.69 -9.41 -8.86
C ILE A 37 -11.78 -8.54 -7.98
N GLY A 38 -10.72 -9.16 -7.45
CA GLY A 38 -9.75 -8.53 -6.55
C GLY A 38 -8.30 -8.77 -6.97
N ILE A 39 -7.40 -7.93 -6.47
CA ILE A 39 -5.97 -8.00 -6.78
C ILE A 39 -5.29 -8.99 -5.84
N ASP A 40 -4.55 -9.94 -6.40
CA ASP A 40 -3.55 -10.73 -5.69
C ASP A 40 -2.18 -10.06 -5.78
N TRP A 41 -1.69 -9.57 -4.65
CA TRP A 41 -0.36 -8.95 -4.52
C TRP A 41 0.78 -9.98 -4.38
N GLY A 42 0.58 -11.19 -4.87
CA GLY A 42 1.61 -12.24 -4.88
C GLY A 42 1.54 -13.20 -3.70
N TYR A 43 0.43 -13.23 -2.97
CA TYR A 43 0.20 -14.17 -1.87
C TYR A 43 -0.42 -15.49 -2.33
N GLY A 44 -1.07 -15.50 -3.50
CA GLY A 44 -1.70 -16.69 -4.07
C GLY A 44 -2.90 -17.20 -3.26
N PRO A 45 -3.91 -16.34 -2.97
CA PRO A 45 -5.09 -16.77 -2.23
C PRO A 45 -5.82 -17.89 -2.97
N LEU A 46 -6.35 -18.84 -2.21
CA LEU A 46 -7.14 -19.93 -2.75
C LEU A 46 -8.63 -19.63 -2.65
N PRO A 47 -9.43 -20.02 -3.65
CA PRO A 47 -10.88 -19.95 -3.55
C PRO A 47 -11.39 -20.92 -2.47
N ASP A 48 -12.56 -20.62 -1.93
CA ASP A 48 -13.21 -21.41 -0.86
C ASP A 48 -12.32 -21.58 0.39
N SER A 49 -11.44 -20.63 0.66
CA SER A 49 -10.59 -20.63 1.86
C SER A 49 -11.43 -20.52 3.13
N GLU A 50 -10.88 -20.97 4.27
CA GLU A 50 -11.56 -20.83 5.56
C GLU A 50 -11.80 -19.37 5.93
N MET A 51 -11.02 -18.45 5.38
CA MET A 51 -11.25 -17.02 5.55
C MET A 51 -12.47 -16.54 4.77
N GLU A 52 -12.60 -16.97 3.51
CA GLU A 52 -13.74 -16.67 2.66
C GLU A 52 -15.04 -17.21 3.27
N GLN A 53 -15.02 -18.48 3.69
CA GLN A 53 -16.14 -19.10 4.39
C GLN A 53 -16.55 -18.34 5.67
N ALA A 54 -15.57 -17.82 6.42
CA ALA A 54 -15.86 -17.02 7.61
C ALA A 54 -16.59 -15.69 7.28
N TRP A 55 -16.21 -15.06 6.16
CA TRP A 55 -16.92 -13.88 5.66
C TRP A 55 -18.32 -14.21 5.15
N GLU A 56 -18.47 -15.32 4.41
CA GLU A 56 -19.77 -15.80 3.93
C GLU A 56 -20.74 -16.08 5.07
N ASP A 57 -20.27 -16.74 6.11
CA ASP A 57 -21.06 -17.06 7.29
C ASP A 57 -21.42 -15.81 8.11
N LEU A 58 -20.51 -14.83 8.15
CA LEU A 58 -20.73 -13.58 8.89
C LEU A 58 -21.85 -12.73 8.29
N PHE A 59 -21.95 -12.71 6.96
CA PHE A 59 -22.88 -11.87 6.22
C PHE A 59 -24.04 -12.64 5.56
N ASP A 60 -24.09 -13.94 5.71
CA ASP A 60 -25.08 -14.83 5.08
C ASP A 60 -25.16 -14.64 3.55
N VAL A 61 -24.01 -14.72 2.89
CA VAL A 61 -23.82 -14.61 1.44
C VAL A 61 -22.95 -15.74 0.92
N ASN A 62 -22.89 -15.91 -0.40
CA ASN A 62 -21.82 -16.63 -1.08
C ASN A 62 -20.93 -15.60 -1.79
N LEU A 63 -19.62 -15.69 -1.63
CA LEU A 63 -18.65 -14.83 -2.30
C LEU A 63 -17.98 -15.63 -3.43
N GLU A 64 -18.06 -15.16 -4.64
CA GLU A 64 -17.32 -15.72 -5.79
C GLU A 64 -16.20 -14.73 -6.12
N ILE A 65 -15.02 -14.89 -5.49
CA ILE A 65 -13.91 -13.95 -5.66
C ILE A 65 -12.90 -14.50 -6.66
N GLU A 66 -12.72 -13.80 -7.78
CA GLU A 66 -11.61 -14.02 -8.69
C GLU A 66 -10.41 -13.15 -8.27
N TRP A 67 -9.40 -13.78 -7.67
CA TRP A 67 -8.14 -13.12 -7.37
C TRP A 67 -7.23 -13.16 -8.60
N VAL A 68 -6.77 -11.99 -9.05
CA VAL A 68 -5.93 -11.85 -10.24
C VAL A 68 -4.60 -11.22 -9.84
N SER A 69 -3.50 -11.81 -10.32
CA SER A 69 -2.15 -11.25 -10.10
C SER A 69 -2.13 -9.76 -10.44
N TYR A 70 -1.51 -8.95 -9.59
CA TYR A 70 -1.39 -7.50 -9.81
C TYR A 70 -0.76 -7.16 -11.16
N GLN A 71 0.09 -8.04 -11.69
CA GLN A 71 0.73 -7.86 -13.00
C GLN A 71 -0.24 -7.96 -14.18
N ASP A 72 -1.29 -8.78 -14.05
CA ASP A 72 -2.28 -9.04 -15.10
C ASP A 72 -3.60 -8.31 -14.86
N TYR A 73 -3.76 -7.71 -13.68
CA TYR A 73 -5.04 -7.20 -13.18
C TYR A 73 -5.64 -6.14 -14.08
N ASP A 74 -4.89 -5.09 -14.38
CA ASP A 74 -5.39 -3.94 -15.17
C ASP A 74 -5.80 -4.37 -16.57
N GLN A 75 -5.01 -5.26 -17.20
CA GLN A 75 -5.36 -5.79 -18.52
C GLN A 75 -6.65 -6.62 -18.47
N LYS A 76 -6.81 -7.44 -17.44
CA LYS A 76 -8.01 -8.25 -17.22
C LYS A 76 -9.23 -7.39 -17.02
N VAL A 77 -9.19 -6.44 -16.09
CA VAL A 77 -10.31 -5.54 -15.78
C VAL A 77 -10.67 -4.69 -16.99
N ASN A 78 -9.70 -4.11 -17.70
CA ASN A 78 -9.94 -3.33 -18.90
C ASN A 78 -10.62 -4.16 -20.00
N THR A 79 -10.25 -5.44 -20.13
CA THR A 79 -10.90 -6.36 -21.08
C THR A 79 -12.35 -6.63 -20.68
N MET A 80 -12.63 -6.86 -19.39
CA MET A 80 -13.98 -7.12 -18.86
C MET A 80 -14.87 -5.88 -19.03
N ILE A 81 -14.37 -4.70 -18.72
CA ILE A 81 -15.08 -3.42 -18.92
C ILE A 81 -15.42 -3.24 -20.40
N SER A 82 -14.43 -3.41 -21.29
CA SER A 82 -14.63 -3.23 -22.72
C SER A 82 -15.62 -4.24 -23.32
N ALA A 83 -15.70 -5.44 -22.76
CA ALA A 83 -16.66 -6.47 -23.15
C ALA A 83 -18.06 -6.27 -22.54
N GLY A 84 -18.21 -5.35 -21.57
CA GLY A 84 -19.45 -5.16 -20.81
C GLY A 84 -19.80 -6.35 -19.92
N ASN A 85 -18.83 -7.17 -19.55
CA ASN A 85 -19.00 -8.38 -18.72
C ASN A 85 -18.16 -8.25 -17.45
N ILE A 86 -18.64 -7.43 -16.51
CA ILE A 86 -18.02 -7.19 -15.22
C ILE A 86 -18.77 -7.92 -14.11
N PRO A 87 -18.09 -8.38 -13.02
CA PRO A 87 -18.75 -8.95 -11.86
C PRO A 87 -19.57 -7.89 -11.08
N ASP A 88 -20.24 -8.30 -10.01
CA ASP A 88 -21.02 -7.41 -9.18
C ASP A 88 -20.16 -6.32 -8.51
N VAL A 89 -18.94 -6.69 -8.10
CA VAL A 89 -17.97 -5.80 -7.46
C VAL A 89 -16.62 -5.90 -8.16
N VAL A 90 -16.04 -4.76 -8.49
CA VAL A 90 -14.73 -4.64 -9.12
C VAL A 90 -13.82 -3.81 -8.22
N GLN A 91 -12.69 -4.35 -7.79
CA GLN A 91 -11.64 -3.54 -7.20
C GLN A 91 -11.04 -2.66 -8.29
N ILE A 92 -10.98 -1.36 -8.10
CA ILE A 92 -10.38 -0.44 -9.08
C ILE A 92 -8.96 -0.11 -8.64
N ASN A 93 -8.01 -0.37 -9.52
CA ASN A 93 -6.60 -0.03 -9.31
C ASN A 93 -6.30 1.38 -9.87
N LYS A 94 -5.27 2.04 -9.33
CA LYS A 94 -4.75 3.27 -9.92
C LYS A 94 -4.01 2.96 -11.22
N VAL A 95 -4.34 3.69 -12.27
CA VAL A 95 -3.58 3.67 -13.53
C VAL A 95 -3.04 5.08 -13.73
N ASP A 96 -1.73 5.19 -13.92
CA ASP A 96 -1.03 6.49 -14.03
C ASP A 96 -1.39 7.49 -12.91
N GLY A 97 -1.53 6.97 -11.69
CA GLY A 97 -1.82 7.76 -10.49
C GLY A 97 -3.28 8.14 -10.29
N SER A 98 -4.20 7.74 -11.18
CA SER A 98 -5.63 8.04 -11.08
C SER A 98 -6.48 6.78 -11.01
N TYR A 99 -7.54 6.80 -10.18
CA TYR A 99 -8.59 5.79 -10.23
C TYR A 99 -9.53 6.00 -11.42
N TYR A 100 -9.69 7.25 -11.88
CA TYR A 100 -10.58 7.61 -12.99
C TYR A 100 -9.83 7.68 -14.33
N TYR A 101 -9.26 6.55 -14.75
CA TYR A 101 -8.56 6.43 -16.03
C TYR A 101 -9.54 6.27 -17.22
N PRO A 102 -9.11 6.51 -18.47
CA PRO A 102 -10.02 6.69 -19.60
C PRO A 102 -11.02 5.56 -19.86
N ILE A 103 -10.62 4.29 -19.76
CA ILE A 103 -11.53 3.14 -19.98
C ILE A 103 -12.62 3.10 -18.90
N PHE A 104 -12.23 3.36 -17.65
CA PHE A 104 -13.17 3.35 -16.52
C PHE A 104 -14.17 4.51 -16.63
N THR A 105 -13.70 5.74 -16.91
CA THR A 105 -14.60 6.90 -17.07
C THR A 105 -15.54 6.75 -18.25
N GLN A 106 -15.10 6.19 -19.38
CA GLN A 106 -15.98 5.87 -20.51
C GLN A 106 -17.06 4.85 -20.12
N ALA A 107 -16.73 3.86 -19.29
CA ALA A 107 -17.70 2.88 -18.81
C ALA A 107 -18.70 3.50 -17.82
N ILE A 108 -18.26 4.43 -16.98
CA ILE A 108 -19.15 5.23 -16.12
C ILE A 108 -20.13 6.04 -16.98
N ASP A 109 -19.63 6.75 -17.97
CA ASP A 109 -20.46 7.56 -18.88
C ASP A 109 -21.45 6.70 -19.70
N ALA A 110 -21.12 5.44 -19.93
CA ALA A 110 -21.99 4.44 -20.57
C ALA A 110 -23.00 3.79 -19.61
N GLY A 111 -22.94 4.10 -18.28
CA GLY A 111 -23.85 3.55 -17.28
C GLY A 111 -23.50 2.12 -16.84
N THR A 112 -22.26 1.69 -16.98
CA THR A 112 -21.80 0.36 -16.57
C THR A 112 -21.63 0.26 -15.05
N PHE A 113 -21.18 1.35 -14.41
CA PHE A 113 -20.96 1.40 -12.97
C PHE A 113 -22.01 2.24 -12.25
N LEU A 114 -22.33 1.82 -11.04
CA LEU A 114 -23.34 2.44 -10.19
C LEU A 114 -22.85 3.80 -9.66
N ASP A 115 -23.69 4.83 -9.77
CA ASP A 115 -23.53 6.03 -8.94
C ASP A 115 -23.97 5.71 -7.52
N MET A 116 -23.04 5.68 -6.59
CA MET A 116 -23.26 5.34 -5.20
C MET A 116 -23.70 6.53 -4.34
N THR A 117 -23.70 7.74 -4.89
CA THR A 117 -24.06 8.97 -4.15
C THR A 117 -25.37 8.84 -3.38
N PRO A 118 -26.48 8.31 -3.96
CA PRO A 118 -27.74 8.18 -3.24
C PRO A 118 -27.74 7.18 -2.06
N TYR A 119 -26.78 6.25 -2.05
CA TYR A 119 -26.63 5.27 -0.96
C TYR A 119 -25.69 5.79 0.14
N LEU A 120 -24.74 6.63 -0.26
CA LEU A 120 -23.74 7.19 0.65
C LEU A 120 -24.29 8.39 1.41
N PHE A 121 -25.03 9.26 0.71
CA PHE A 121 -25.54 10.53 1.24
C PHE A 121 -27.06 10.59 1.03
N ALA A 122 -27.81 10.35 2.09
CA ALA A 122 -29.27 10.27 2.09
C ALA A 122 -29.87 11.07 3.25
N ASP A 123 -29.60 12.38 3.32
CA ASP A 123 -30.15 13.32 4.29
C ASP A 123 -30.00 12.86 5.76
N GLY A 124 -28.82 12.32 6.12
CA GLY A 124 -28.49 11.86 7.47
C GLY A 124 -28.73 10.36 7.70
N GLU A 125 -29.21 9.63 6.71
CA GLU A 125 -29.45 8.18 6.78
C GLU A 125 -28.50 7.38 5.87
N GLY A 126 -27.67 8.05 5.07
CA GLY A 126 -26.71 7.43 4.16
C GLY A 126 -25.57 6.70 4.87
N ILE A 127 -24.94 5.76 4.18
CA ILE A 127 -23.84 4.95 4.76
C ILE A 127 -22.67 5.83 5.16
N ALA A 128 -22.31 6.83 4.36
CA ALA A 128 -21.24 7.77 4.70
C ALA A 128 -21.55 8.59 5.96
N GLU A 129 -22.82 8.80 6.27
CA GLU A 129 -23.29 9.62 7.40
C GLU A 129 -23.49 8.79 8.68
N THR A 130 -23.78 7.49 8.56
CA THR A 130 -24.14 6.60 9.68
C THR A 130 -23.04 5.60 10.04
N ASN A 131 -22.18 5.22 9.09
CA ASN A 131 -21.10 4.28 9.33
C ASN A 131 -20.07 4.85 10.31
N ALA A 132 -19.65 4.06 11.31
CA ALA A 132 -18.77 4.49 12.39
C ALA A 132 -17.42 5.04 11.90
N VAL A 133 -16.95 4.59 10.74
CA VAL A 133 -15.68 5.01 10.11
C VAL A 133 -15.90 6.16 9.14
N MET A 134 -16.78 5.96 8.16
CA MET A 134 -16.95 6.89 7.03
C MET A 134 -17.45 8.28 7.45
N LYS A 135 -18.26 8.38 8.50
CA LYS A 135 -18.77 9.65 9.04
C LYS A 135 -17.66 10.60 9.52
N ASN A 136 -16.44 10.09 9.72
CA ASN A 136 -15.29 10.86 10.15
C ASN A 136 -14.36 11.26 8.99
N TRP A 137 -14.66 10.82 7.76
CA TRP A 137 -13.88 11.21 6.59
C TRP A 137 -14.14 12.66 6.21
N SER A 138 -13.08 13.37 5.83
CA SER A 138 -13.17 14.77 5.42
C SER A 138 -13.88 14.92 4.07
N GLU A 139 -14.37 16.12 3.81
CA GLU A 139 -14.91 16.48 2.50
C GLU A 139 -13.86 16.29 1.40
N ASP A 140 -12.62 16.73 1.65
CA ASP A 140 -11.48 16.53 0.74
C ASP A 140 -11.24 15.06 0.37
N PHE A 141 -11.46 14.13 1.31
CA PHE A 141 -11.33 12.70 1.03
C PHE A 141 -12.45 12.20 0.11
N TRP A 142 -13.69 12.63 0.35
CA TRP A 142 -14.81 12.30 -0.51
C TRP A 142 -14.70 12.94 -1.90
N ASP A 143 -14.12 14.14 -2.01
CA ASP A 143 -13.91 14.81 -3.30
C ASP A 143 -12.99 14.00 -4.22
N GLN A 144 -12.01 13.29 -3.65
CA GLN A 144 -11.16 12.37 -4.42
C GLN A 144 -11.93 11.17 -5.00
N ALA A 145 -13.05 10.80 -4.39
CA ALA A 145 -13.89 9.70 -4.87
C ALA A 145 -14.92 10.15 -5.92
N LYS A 146 -15.00 11.45 -6.24
CA LYS A 146 -15.96 12.00 -7.21
C LYS A 146 -15.44 11.90 -8.65
N TYR A 147 -16.34 11.62 -9.54
CA TYR A 147 -16.20 11.85 -10.97
C TYR A 147 -17.41 12.63 -11.45
N LYS A 148 -17.19 13.84 -11.95
CA LYS A 148 -18.27 14.82 -12.20
C LYS A 148 -19.05 15.03 -10.89
N GLU A 149 -20.36 14.88 -10.90
CA GLU A 149 -21.23 15.07 -9.73
C GLU A 149 -21.50 13.78 -8.93
N GLY A 150 -20.97 12.61 -9.39
CA GLY A 150 -21.26 11.30 -8.80
C GLY A 150 -20.06 10.63 -8.16
N ILE A 151 -20.35 9.65 -7.29
CA ILE A 151 -19.33 8.78 -6.67
C ILE A 151 -19.49 7.38 -7.23
N TYR A 152 -18.50 6.94 -8.01
CA TYR A 152 -18.49 5.64 -8.70
C TYR A 152 -17.48 4.65 -8.12
N ILE A 153 -16.64 5.12 -7.21
CA ILE A 153 -15.74 4.29 -6.44
C ILE A 153 -16.08 4.42 -4.96
N LEU A 154 -16.18 3.30 -4.25
CA LEU A 154 -16.31 3.30 -2.81
C LEU A 154 -14.92 3.21 -2.20
N PRO A 155 -14.40 4.31 -1.65
CA PRO A 155 -13.01 4.40 -1.25
C PRO A 155 -12.71 3.54 -0.02
N ARG A 156 -11.44 3.14 0.10
CA ARG A 156 -10.85 2.54 1.28
C ARG A 156 -9.72 3.42 1.74
N SER A 157 -9.86 3.95 2.93
CA SER A 157 -8.82 4.75 3.57
C SER A 157 -7.77 3.83 4.19
N LYS A 158 -6.52 4.19 4.09
CA LYS A 158 -5.47 3.61 4.96
C LYS A 158 -5.55 4.14 6.38
N ALA A 159 -6.63 4.81 6.74
CA ALA A 159 -6.89 5.48 7.99
C ALA A 159 -5.63 5.58 8.86
N GLU A 160 -5.04 6.76 8.99
CA GLU A 160 -4.06 7.19 9.98
C GLU A 160 -2.55 7.09 9.69
N ILE A 161 -2.08 6.38 8.67
CA ILE A 161 -0.66 6.43 8.37
C ILE A 161 -0.48 7.03 6.99
N ALA A 162 -0.53 8.34 6.94
CA ALA A 162 -0.19 9.11 5.77
C ALA A 162 1.22 8.81 5.24
N GLN A 163 2.07 8.26 6.10
CA GLN A 163 3.47 7.98 5.83
C GLN A 163 3.71 6.48 5.66
N GLN A 164 4.13 6.07 4.47
CA GLN A 164 4.44 4.67 4.21
C GLN A 164 5.93 4.35 4.13
N SER A 165 6.76 5.30 3.72
CA SER A 165 8.18 5.04 3.51
C SER A 165 8.97 5.02 4.80
N GLY A 166 9.89 4.07 4.90
CA GLY A 166 10.83 3.94 6.01
C GLY A 166 12.14 3.32 5.55
N ILE A 167 13.20 3.64 6.26
CA ILE A 167 14.52 3.06 6.04
C ILE A 167 14.69 1.94 7.06
N ASN A 168 14.40 0.71 6.64
CA ASN A 168 14.59 -0.46 7.48
C ASN A 168 16.04 -0.93 7.40
N VAL A 169 16.65 -1.23 8.52
CA VAL A 169 18.09 -1.52 8.62
C VAL A 169 18.37 -2.79 9.41
N ARG A 170 19.51 -3.39 9.16
CA ARG A 170 20.07 -4.52 9.88
C ARG A 170 20.73 -4.04 11.18
N ARG A 171 19.96 -3.98 12.26
CA ARG A 171 20.42 -3.54 13.57
C ARG A 171 21.53 -4.43 14.13
N ASP A 172 21.50 -5.71 13.82
CA ASP A 172 22.57 -6.64 14.17
C ASP A 172 23.92 -6.23 13.54
N LEU A 173 23.92 -5.77 12.29
CA LEU A 173 25.11 -5.23 11.64
C LEU A 173 25.53 -3.88 12.24
N MET A 174 24.56 -3.00 12.55
CA MET A 174 24.84 -1.73 13.24
C MET A 174 25.61 -1.98 14.54
N LYS A 175 25.09 -2.87 15.40
CA LYS A 175 25.72 -3.25 16.67
C LYS A 175 27.08 -3.90 16.47
N LYS A 176 27.18 -4.85 15.54
CA LYS A 176 28.40 -5.61 15.27
C LYS A 176 29.56 -4.73 14.80
N TYR A 177 29.26 -3.72 13.98
CA TYR A 177 30.27 -2.86 13.36
C TYR A 177 30.36 -1.45 13.94
N GLY A 178 29.60 -1.15 15.01
CA GLY A 178 29.70 0.12 15.74
C GLY A 178 29.02 1.30 15.05
N TYR A 179 27.93 1.06 14.33
CA TYR A 179 27.11 2.06 13.65
C TYR A 179 25.74 2.28 14.33
N GLU A 180 25.75 2.26 15.67
CA GLU A 180 24.50 2.39 16.46
C GLU A 180 23.99 3.84 16.53
N GLU A 181 24.84 4.84 16.25
CA GLU A 181 24.41 6.23 16.14
C GLU A 181 23.70 6.41 14.78
N GLU A 182 22.41 6.76 14.87
CA GLU A 182 21.58 6.90 13.68
C GLU A 182 21.86 8.22 12.97
N PRO A 183 21.88 8.24 11.61
CA PRO A 183 22.09 9.47 10.84
C PRO A 183 20.86 10.37 10.95
N ALA A 184 21.07 11.67 11.11
CA ALA A 184 20.02 12.69 11.20
C ALA A 184 19.79 13.43 9.88
N THR A 185 20.79 13.46 9.00
CA THR A 185 20.73 14.17 7.72
C THR A 185 21.03 13.23 6.53
N MET A 186 20.63 13.64 5.33
CA MET A 186 20.90 12.84 4.11
C MET A 186 22.41 12.68 3.84
N ASP A 187 23.25 13.65 4.19
CA ASP A 187 24.69 13.51 4.06
C ASP A 187 25.26 12.51 5.07
N GLU A 188 24.82 12.60 6.33
CA GLU A 188 25.18 11.61 7.35
C GLU A 188 24.69 10.21 6.99
N LEU A 189 23.47 10.09 6.42
CA LEU A 189 22.94 8.81 5.95
C LEU A 189 23.81 8.21 4.85
N LYS A 190 24.27 9.02 3.89
CA LYS A 190 25.17 8.56 2.82
C LYS A 190 26.46 7.97 3.40
N ASP A 191 27.13 8.73 4.26
CA ASP A 191 28.38 8.31 4.88
C ASP A 191 28.19 7.06 5.76
N TRP A 192 27.09 7.02 6.49
CA TRP A 192 26.70 5.89 7.33
C TRP A 192 26.44 4.63 6.50
N LEU A 193 25.69 4.73 5.40
CA LEU A 193 25.40 3.63 4.49
C LEU A 193 26.68 3.07 3.85
N ILE A 194 27.54 3.96 3.36
CA ILE A 194 28.84 3.58 2.76
C ILE A 194 29.72 2.89 3.80
N GLY A 195 29.82 3.48 4.99
CA GLY A 195 30.68 2.97 6.07
C GLY A 195 30.22 1.59 6.56
N LEU A 196 28.93 1.45 6.87
CA LEU A 196 28.36 0.19 7.37
C LEU A 196 28.41 -0.91 6.30
N SER A 197 28.09 -0.58 5.04
CA SER A 197 28.18 -1.54 3.93
C SER A 197 29.62 -2.08 3.74
N ASN A 198 30.62 -1.20 3.79
CA ASN A 198 32.02 -1.60 3.65
C ASN A 198 32.50 -2.43 4.86
N ALA A 199 32.18 -2.00 6.08
CA ALA A 199 32.54 -2.73 7.30
C ALA A 199 31.88 -4.11 7.34
N ALA A 200 30.60 -4.19 6.98
CA ALA A 200 29.88 -5.45 6.89
C ALA A 200 30.45 -6.36 5.80
N SER A 201 30.75 -5.82 4.61
CA SER A 201 31.33 -6.61 3.52
C SER A 201 32.70 -7.20 3.90
N GLU A 202 33.55 -6.42 4.57
CA GLU A 202 34.86 -6.90 5.05
C GLU A 202 34.68 -7.97 6.15
N GLY A 203 33.77 -7.73 7.11
CA GLY A 203 33.57 -8.60 8.26
C GLY A 203 32.86 -9.90 7.96
N GLU A 204 31.91 -9.89 7.01
CA GLU A 204 31.18 -11.11 6.59
C GLU A 204 31.95 -11.88 5.49
N GLY A 205 32.94 -11.26 4.84
CA GLY A 205 33.72 -11.89 3.77
C GLY A 205 32.97 -12.04 2.45
N GLU A 206 31.85 -11.32 2.29
CA GLU A 206 31.07 -11.25 1.06
C GLU A 206 30.53 -9.82 0.84
N LYS A 207 30.07 -9.52 -0.38
CA LYS A 207 29.54 -8.19 -0.67
C LYS A 207 28.19 -7.99 0.01
N ILE A 208 28.13 -7.01 0.92
CA ILE A 208 26.93 -6.49 1.54
C ILE A 208 26.68 -5.09 0.98
N TYR A 209 25.55 -4.88 0.33
CA TYR A 209 25.20 -3.61 -0.28
C TYR A 209 24.64 -2.61 0.76
N ALA A 210 24.75 -1.34 0.46
CA ALA A 210 24.25 -0.28 1.34
C ALA A 210 22.72 -0.26 1.42
N LEU A 211 22.07 -0.37 0.27
CA LEU A 211 20.65 -0.14 0.13
C LEU A 211 20.05 -1.13 -0.86
N ASP A 212 18.96 -1.76 -0.46
CA ASP A 212 18.05 -2.47 -1.34
C ASP A 212 16.73 -1.69 -1.43
N PHE A 213 16.12 -1.68 -2.59
CA PHE A 213 14.87 -0.98 -2.83
C PHE A 213 14.10 -1.64 -3.97
N TYR A 214 12.80 -1.54 -3.88
CA TYR A 214 11.90 -2.03 -4.90
C TYR A 214 11.90 -1.07 -6.10
N THR A 215 12.17 -1.59 -7.29
CA THR A 215 11.96 -0.86 -8.54
C THR A 215 10.63 -1.30 -9.14
N GLU A 216 9.71 -0.38 -9.29
CA GLU A 216 8.47 -0.65 -10.02
C GLU A 216 8.72 -0.77 -11.52
N THR A 217 7.72 -1.27 -12.26
CA THR A 217 7.79 -1.51 -13.71
C THR A 217 8.22 -0.27 -14.50
N ASN A 218 8.07 0.91 -13.92
CA ASN A 218 8.34 2.21 -14.54
C ASN A 218 9.66 2.85 -14.10
N GLY A 219 10.56 2.12 -13.43
CA GLY A 219 11.90 2.61 -13.07
C GLY A 219 12.12 2.85 -11.58
N LEU A 220 13.24 3.53 -11.26
CA LEU A 220 13.75 3.76 -9.89
C LEU A 220 12.79 4.48 -8.94
N MET A 221 11.78 5.13 -9.44
CA MET A 221 10.96 6.09 -8.73
C MET A 221 9.64 5.50 -8.19
N GLY A 222 9.61 4.21 -7.89
CA GLY A 222 8.52 3.65 -7.10
C GLY A 222 8.29 4.43 -5.80
N ASP A 223 7.07 4.45 -5.31
CA ASP A 223 6.61 5.30 -4.19
C ASP A 223 7.57 5.36 -2.99
N ARG A 224 8.31 4.31 -2.73
CA ARG A 224 9.22 4.23 -1.59
C ARG A 224 10.57 4.89 -1.84
N THR A 225 11.06 4.82 -3.07
CA THR A 225 12.30 5.53 -3.48
C THR A 225 12.07 7.03 -3.58
N LYS A 226 10.85 7.47 -3.87
CA LYS A 226 10.44 8.87 -3.86
C LYS A 226 10.73 9.57 -2.53
N ALA A 227 10.72 8.85 -1.39
CA ALA A 227 11.03 9.44 -0.10
C ALA A 227 12.40 10.13 -0.07
N PHE A 228 13.40 9.57 -0.76
CA PHE A 228 14.71 10.20 -0.87
C PHE A 228 14.68 11.41 -1.81
N ALA A 229 14.04 11.28 -2.98
CA ALA A 229 13.88 12.40 -3.88
C ALA A 229 13.09 13.55 -3.22
N ILE A 230 12.04 13.24 -2.44
CA ILE A 230 11.29 14.24 -1.68
C ILE A 230 12.17 14.98 -0.68
N ALA A 231 13.09 14.29 -0.01
CA ALA A 231 14.02 14.91 0.92
C ALA A 231 14.89 16.01 0.26
N PHE A 232 15.18 15.86 -1.02
CA PHE A 232 15.94 16.85 -1.80
C PHE A 232 15.05 17.88 -2.50
N THR A 233 13.88 17.50 -2.99
CA THR A 233 13.03 18.39 -3.80
C THR A 233 11.99 19.16 -3.01
N GLY A 234 11.61 18.66 -1.83
CA GLY A 234 10.53 19.22 -1.03
C GLY A 234 9.15 19.04 -1.62
N GLN A 235 8.99 18.20 -2.65
CA GLN A 235 7.70 17.95 -3.29
C GLN A 235 7.53 16.50 -3.71
N THR A 236 6.29 16.08 -3.87
CA THR A 236 5.93 14.85 -4.56
C THR A 236 5.65 15.15 -6.03
N ASP A 237 5.41 14.14 -6.84
CA ASP A 237 5.18 14.18 -8.29
C ASP A 237 5.01 15.59 -8.90
N TRP A 238 3.85 16.22 -8.70
CA TRP A 238 3.58 17.56 -9.18
C TRP A 238 3.29 18.53 -8.03
N ALA A 239 3.89 19.71 -8.09
CA ALA A 239 3.63 20.80 -7.19
C ALA A 239 3.34 22.08 -7.98
N VAL A 240 2.72 23.06 -7.36
CA VAL A 240 2.54 24.40 -7.93
C VAL A 240 3.64 25.30 -7.37
N ASP A 241 4.41 25.91 -8.26
CA ASP A 241 5.46 26.84 -7.88
C ASP A 241 4.91 28.22 -7.47
N GLU A 242 5.80 29.13 -7.06
CA GLU A 242 5.46 30.50 -6.65
C GLU A 242 4.81 31.35 -7.76
N ASN A 243 4.96 30.96 -9.02
CA ASN A 243 4.38 31.62 -10.19
C ASN A 243 3.01 31.04 -10.57
N GLY A 244 2.58 29.97 -9.92
CA GLY A 244 1.37 29.23 -10.25
C GLY A 244 1.56 28.25 -11.41
N ASP A 245 2.81 27.87 -11.72
CA ASP A 245 3.14 26.86 -12.71
C ASP A 245 3.23 25.47 -12.07
N TYR A 246 2.72 24.45 -12.76
CA TYR A 246 2.81 23.07 -12.31
C TYR A 246 4.19 22.50 -12.63
N GLN A 247 4.92 22.06 -11.62
CA GLN A 247 6.27 21.54 -11.76
C GLN A 247 6.34 20.07 -11.36
N TYR A 248 6.88 19.24 -12.23
CA TYR A 248 7.12 17.84 -11.92
C TYR A 248 8.45 17.67 -11.18
N MET A 249 8.45 16.86 -10.13
CA MET A 249 9.60 16.65 -9.23
C MET A 249 10.92 16.38 -9.96
N MET A 250 10.89 15.49 -10.96
CA MET A 250 12.09 15.09 -11.71
C MET A 250 12.67 16.20 -12.60
N LEU A 251 11.95 17.31 -12.79
CA LEU A 251 12.39 18.47 -13.59
C LEU A 251 12.97 19.61 -12.72
N THR A 252 13.21 19.35 -11.44
CA THR A 252 13.71 20.34 -10.47
C THR A 252 15.23 20.20 -10.24
N ASP A 253 15.87 21.28 -9.80
CA ASP A 253 17.29 21.25 -9.41
C ASP A 253 17.52 20.30 -8.23
N GLY A 254 16.61 20.24 -7.27
CA GLY A 254 16.68 19.32 -6.13
C GLY A 254 16.70 17.84 -6.55
N TYR A 255 16.11 17.52 -7.71
CA TYR A 255 16.19 16.16 -8.23
C TYR A 255 17.60 15.82 -8.74
N VAL A 256 18.33 16.78 -9.30
CA VAL A 256 19.73 16.61 -9.68
C VAL A 256 20.60 16.34 -8.44
N ASP A 257 20.35 17.03 -7.34
CA ASP A 257 21.03 16.78 -6.07
C ASP A 257 20.75 15.36 -5.56
N PHE A 258 19.50 14.89 -5.66
CA PHE A 258 19.16 13.50 -5.37
C PHE A 258 19.91 12.51 -6.28
N LEU A 259 19.96 12.78 -7.57
CA LEU A 259 20.70 11.94 -8.52
C LEU A 259 22.20 11.86 -8.17
N ASN A 260 22.81 12.98 -7.80
CA ASN A 260 24.18 13.04 -7.34
C ASN A 260 24.40 12.23 -6.06
N TRP A 261 23.46 12.32 -5.10
CA TRP A 261 23.49 11.53 -3.87
C TRP A 261 23.44 10.01 -4.15
N MET A 262 22.55 9.57 -5.03
CA MET A 262 22.46 8.16 -5.45
C MET A 262 23.70 7.70 -6.22
N LYS A 263 24.24 8.58 -7.09
CA LYS A 263 25.45 8.32 -7.84
C LYS A 263 26.67 8.15 -6.94
N ASP A 264 26.78 8.92 -5.86
CA ASP A 264 27.85 8.77 -4.88
C ASP A 264 27.86 7.36 -4.25
N LEU A 265 26.66 6.80 -3.92
CA LEU A 265 26.55 5.42 -3.44
C LEU A 265 26.96 4.40 -4.52
N TYR A 266 26.59 4.66 -5.76
CA TYR A 266 26.98 3.80 -6.88
C TYR A 266 28.49 3.82 -7.13
N ASP A 267 29.08 5.00 -7.18
CA ASP A 267 30.53 5.19 -7.40
C ASP A 267 31.37 4.65 -6.24
N ALA A 268 30.83 4.67 -5.01
CA ALA A 268 31.43 3.99 -3.85
C ALA A 268 31.35 2.46 -3.96
N GLY A 269 30.64 1.93 -4.96
CA GLY A 269 30.46 0.50 -5.18
C GLY A 269 29.61 -0.19 -4.11
N VAL A 270 28.76 0.57 -3.43
CA VAL A 270 27.90 0.06 -2.36
C VAL A 270 26.44 -0.13 -2.79
N LEU A 271 26.04 0.35 -3.96
CA LEU A 271 24.80 -0.06 -4.60
C LEU A 271 24.99 -1.33 -5.43
N ASP A 272 23.95 -2.15 -5.51
CA ASP A 272 23.91 -3.28 -6.42
C ASP A 272 24.00 -2.78 -7.87
N PRO A 273 24.99 -3.20 -8.69
CA PRO A 273 25.05 -2.78 -10.09
C PRO A 273 23.84 -3.23 -10.92
N GLU A 274 23.08 -4.20 -10.43
CA GLU A 274 21.85 -4.71 -11.06
C GLU A 274 20.57 -4.01 -10.54
N PHE A 275 20.69 -2.95 -9.73
CA PHE A 275 19.53 -2.24 -9.15
C PHE A 275 18.50 -1.77 -10.18
N ALA A 276 18.95 -1.53 -11.41
CA ALA A 276 18.11 -1.06 -12.52
C ALA A 276 17.35 -2.18 -13.24
N LEU A 277 17.62 -3.44 -12.92
CA LEU A 277 16.87 -4.55 -13.49
C LEU A 277 15.49 -4.59 -12.83
N ALA A 278 14.46 -4.26 -13.60
CA ALA A 278 13.07 -4.30 -13.16
C ALA A 278 12.73 -5.65 -12.53
N ASN A 279 11.97 -5.63 -11.44
CA ASN A 279 11.51 -6.81 -10.68
C ASN A 279 12.59 -7.53 -9.85
N ALA A 280 13.72 -6.91 -9.54
CA ALA A 280 14.58 -7.38 -8.47
C ALA A 280 13.89 -7.12 -7.12
N GLU A 281 12.82 -7.87 -6.82
CA GLU A 281 12.18 -7.82 -5.52
C GLU A 281 13.21 -8.03 -4.42
N THR A 282 13.63 -6.97 -3.72
CA THR A 282 14.30 -7.06 -2.42
C THR A 282 15.24 -8.26 -2.24
N SER A 283 15.84 -8.72 -3.36
CA SER A 283 16.56 -9.98 -3.40
C SER A 283 17.84 -9.93 -2.54
N LYS A 284 18.45 -8.76 -2.41
CA LYS A 284 19.66 -8.59 -1.61
C LYS A 284 19.31 -8.50 -0.12
N TRP A 285 18.22 -7.80 0.23
CA TRP A 285 17.72 -7.79 1.60
C TRP A 285 17.34 -9.20 2.05
N LYS A 286 16.50 -9.88 1.27
CA LYS A 286 16.07 -11.25 1.53
C LYS A 286 17.25 -12.23 1.65
N ALA A 287 18.29 -12.04 0.86
CA ALA A 287 19.52 -12.84 0.94
C ALA A 287 20.46 -12.42 2.09
N GLY A 288 20.09 -11.45 2.92
CA GLY A 288 20.96 -10.92 3.99
C GLY A 288 22.13 -10.08 3.47
N ARG A 289 22.12 -9.67 2.22
CA ARG A 289 23.23 -8.99 1.50
C ARG A 289 23.02 -7.50 1.31
N SER A 290 22.15 -6.89 2.14
CA SER A 290 21.98 -5.44 2.20
C SER A 290 21.91 -4.98 3.65
N VAL A 291 22.47 -3.81 3.97
CA VAL A 291 22.40 -3.21 5.32
C VAL A 291 21.11 -2.46 5.53
N ALA A 292 20.52 -1.93 4.47
CA ALA A 292 19.26 -1.20 4.52
C ALA A 292 18.31 -1.62 3.40
N TYR A 293 17.01 -1.41 3.66
CA TYR A 293 15.92 -1.66 2.74
C TYR A 293 14.87 -0.56 2.83
N LEU A 294 14.56 0.06 1.68
CA LEU A 294 13.47 1.03 1.58
C LEU A 294 12.15 0.31 1.43
N THR A 295 11.31 0.41 2.44
CA THR A 295 9.96 -0.15 2.43
C THR A 295 9.06 0.65 3.37
N ALA A 296 7.83 0.20 3.60
CA ALA A 296 6.98 0.83 4.60
C ALA A 296 7.66 0.83 5.98
N TRP A 297 7.55 1.94 6.70
CA TRP A 297 8.21 2.09 8.01
C TRP A 297 7.79 1.03 9.02
N TYR A 298 6.59 0.49 8.91
CA TYR A 298 6.09 -0.57 9.78
C TYR A 298 6.55 -1.99 9.36
N ASN A 299 7.20 -2.14 8.19
CA ASN A 299 7.64 -3.46 7.69
C ASN A 299 8.90 -3.99 8.36
N TRP A 300 9.63 -3.18 9.15
CA TRP A 300 10.76 -3.69 9.91
C TRP A 300 10.36 -4.82 10.86
N ASN A 301 9.14 -4.77 11.38
CA ASN A 301 8.54 -5.86 12.13
C ASN A 301 8.27 -7.08 11.24
N GLN A 302 7.76 -6.87 10.03
CA GLN A 302 7.58 -7.93 9.04
C GLN A 302 8.93 -8.45 8.49
N SER A 303 9.99 -7.66 8.56
CA SER A 303 11.34 -8.14 8.26
C SER A 303 11.85 -9.15 9.29
N ALA A 304 11.34 -9.14 10.52
CA ALA A 304 11.50 -10.24 11.45
C ALA A 304 10.75 -11.49 10.98
N ASP A 305 9.60 -11.35 10.33
CA ASP A 305 8.89 -12.46 9.66
C ASP A 305 9.64 -12.99 8.43
N LEU A 306 10.40 -12.17 7.74
CA LEU A 306 11.27 -12.64 6.65
C LEU A 306 12.32 -13.64 7.16
N THR A 307 12.71 -13.55 8.41
CA THR A 307 13.57 -14.56 9.04
C THR A 307 12.84 -15.86 9.33
N THR A 308 11.53 -15.83 9.61
CA THR A 308 10.71 -17.03 9.80
C THR A 308 10.37 -17.72 8.47
N GLN A 309 10.38 -16.99 7.36
CA GLN A 309 10.15 -17.57 6.03
C GLN A 309 11.38 -18.27 5.42
N LYS A 310 12.42 -18.58 6.20
CA LYS A 310 13.65 -19.25 5.75
C LYS A 310 14.43 -18.50 4.65
N ILE A 311 14.35 -17.18 4.64
CA ILE A 311 15.12 -16.34 3.73
C ILE A 311 16.57 -16.24 4.21
N PHE A 312 16.78 -16.42 5.51
CA PHE A 312 18.11 -16.57 6.11
C PHE A 312 18.27 -18.01 6.60
N ASP A 313 19.50 -18.53 6.55
CA ASP A 313 19.85 -19.81 7.15
C ASP A 313 19.38 -19.87 8.61
N ASP A 314 18.78 -20.98 9.04
CA ASP A 314 18.27 -21.21 10.40
C ASP A 314 19.32 -20.89 11.48
N SER A 315 20.62 -21.02 11.16
CA SER A 315 21.72 -20.68 12.06
C SER A 315 21.90 -19.18 12.32
N THR A 316 21.38 -18.32 11.44
CA THR A 316 21.49 -16.86 11.53
C THR A 316 20.18 -16.20 12.00
N ALA A 317 19.06 -16.92 11.95
CA ALA A 317 17.73 -16.38 12.27
C ALA A 317 17.64 -15.79 13.69
N ASP A 318 18.33 -16.38 14.67
CA ASP A 318 18.32 -15.91 16.05
C ASP A 318 19.19 -14.66 16.31
N THR A 319 20.03 -14.28 15.34
CA THR A 319 20.96 -13.16 15.45
C THR A 319 20.58 -11.96 14.61
N LEU A 320 19.65 -12.12 13.67
CA LEU A 320 19.19 -11.04 12.81
C LEU A 320 18.22 -10.14 13.54
N GLU A 321 18.46 -8.86 13.44
CA GLU A 321 17.63 -7.85 14.08
C GLU A 321 17.35 -6.73 13.06
N ALA A 322 16.10 -6.57 12.69
CA ALA A 322 15.65 -5.45 11.87
C ALA A 322 15.29 -4.25 12.76
N TRP A 323 15.40 -3.05 12.20
CA TRP A 323 15.09 -1.79 12.84
C TRP A 323 14.62 -0.79 11.79
N CYS A 324 13.85 0.21 12.16
CA CYS A 324 13.52 1.32 11.27
C CYS A 324 14.20 2.59 11.79
N LEU A 325 14.96 3.27 10.94
CA LEU A 325 15.54 4.57 11.28
C LEU A 325 14.43 5.61 11.44
N MET A 326 14.68 6.66 12.24
CA MET A 326 13.85 7.85 12.22
C MET A 326 13.91 8.50 10.83
N PRO A 327 12.88 9.22 10.40
CA PRO A 327 12.95 10.00 9.16
C PRO A 327 14.15 10.96 9.17
N VAL A 328 14.92 10.94 8.10
CA VAL A 328 16.17 11.69 7.96
C VAL A 328 15.90 13.03 7.29
N GLN A 329 16.50 14.09 7.80
CA GLN A 329 16.35 15.44 7.24
C GLN A 329 17.17 15.62 5.97
N GLY A 330 16.49 15.96 4.88
CA GLY A 330 17.12 16.40 3.63
C GLY A 330 17.21 17.93 3.52
N PRO A 331 17.78 18.42 2.41
CA PRO A 331 17.86 19.87 2.14
C PRO A 331 16.50 20.56 2.11
N ALA A 332 15.46 19.89 1.64
CA ALA A 332 14.12 20.46 1.46
C ALA A 332 13.06 19.86 2.37
N ALA A 333 13.15 18.58 2.71
CA ALA A 333 12.17 17.88 3.53
C ALA A 333 12.80 16.69 4.28
N TYR A 334 12.01 16.01 5.11
CA TYR A 334 12.37 14.69 5.65
C TYR A 334 12.21 13.60 4.60
N THR A 335 12.88 12.44 4.82
CA THR A 335 12.67 11.21 4.04
C THR A 335 11.30 10.62 4.34
N VAL A 336 10.30 11.19 3.72
CA VAL A 336 8.89 10.84 3.94
C VAL A 336 8.24 10.52 2.61
N SER A 337 7.25 9.66 2.62
CA SER A 337 6.40 9.54 1.44
C SER A 337 5.44 10.72 1.35
N PRO A 338 4.86 10.95 0.16
CA PRO A 338 3.75 11.87 0.03
C PRO A 338 2.70 11.59 1.10
N ASN A 339 2.06 12.63 1.60
CA ASN A 339 0.93 12.45 2.51
C ASN A 339 -0.24 11.90 1.70
N TYR A 340 -0.42 10.60 1.78
CA TYR A 340 -1.60 9.96 1.24
C TYR A 340 -2.74 10.08 2.25
N THR A 341 -3.37 11.24 2.33
CA THR A 341 -4.78 11.31 2.74
C THR A 341 -5.65 10.64 1.68
N ASP A 342 -5.00 9.94 0.78
CA ASP A 342 -5.54 9.37 -0.43
C ASP A 342 -6.31 8.09 -0.16
N ILE A 343 -7.20 7.84 -1.08
CA ILE A 343 -7.80 6.53 -1.28
C ILE A 343 -6.68 5.51 -1.49
N ASP A 344 -6.58 4.53 -0.60
CA ASP A 344 -5.60 3.44 -0.71
C ASP A 344 -6.00 2.40 -1.74
N SER A 345 -7.27 2.04 -1.72
CA SER A 345 -7.91 1.19 -2.70
C SER A 345 -9.38 1.57 -2.81
N CYS A 346 -10.07 1.04 -3.78
CA CYS A 346 -11.49 1.28 -3.91
C CYS A 346 -12.17 0.14 -4.65
N ILE A 347 -13.49 0.06 -4.48
CA ILE A 347 -14.34 -0.85 -5.24
C ILE A 347 -15.38 -0.06 -6.03
N ALA A 348 -15.76 -0.57 -7.19
CA ALA A 348 -16.89 -0.10 -7.97
C ALA A 348 -17.95 -1.19 -8.08
N ILE A 349 -19.21 -0.81 -8.17
CA ILE A 349 -20.35 -1.72 -8.22
C ILE A 349 -20.98 -1.69 -9.62
N ASN A 350 -21.32 -2.86 -10.13
CA ASN A 350 -22.00 -3.00 -11.41
C ASN A 350 -23.42 -2.42 -11.32
N ALA A 351 -23.72 -1.48 -12.20
CA ALA A 351 -25.06 -0.83 -12.26
C ALA A 351 -26.20 -1.80 -12.64
N GLN A 352 -25.89 -3.02 -13.09
CA GLN A 352 -26.90 -4.04 -13.42
C GLN A 352 -27.35 -4.85 -12.19
N CYS A 353 -26.72 -4.67 -11.03
CA CYS A 353 -27.14 -5.30 -9.79
C CYS A 353 -28.57 -4.87 -9.42
N SER A 354 -29.37 -5.80 -8.87
CA SER A 354 -30.68 -5.44 -8.31
C SER A 354 -30.50 -4.55 -7.07
N GLU A 355 -31.51 -3.77 -6.74
CA GLU A 355 -31.53 -2.92 -5.55
C GLU A 355 -31.21 -3.71 -4.27
N GLU A 356 -31.79 -4.90 -4.12
CA GLU A 356 -31.55 -5.80 -2.99
C GLU A 356 -30.07 -6.23 -2.93
N LYS A 357 -29.47 -6.55 -4.09
CA LYS A 357 -28.05 -6.93 -4.17
C LYS A 357 -27.13 -5.74 -3.86
N ILE A 358 -27.46 -4.54 -4.35
CA ILE A 358 -26.69 -3.32 -4.03
C ILE A 358 -26.68 -3.06 -2.53
N GLN A 359 -27.83 -3.13 -1.87
CA GLN A 359 -27.95 -2.95 -0.41
C GLN A 359 -27.12 -4.02 0.33
N LYS A 360 -27.16 -5.28 -0.13
CA LYS A 360 -26.36 -6.35 0.47
C LYS A 360 -24.86 -6.15 0.25
N ILE A 361 -24.44 -5.71 -0.92
CA ILE A 361 -23.04 -5.34 -1.19
C ILE A 361 -22.59 -4.22 -0.25
N MET A 362 -23.42 -3.18 -0.09
CA MET A 362 -23.10 -2.07 0.82
C MET A 362 -22.96 -2.54 2.27
N GLU A 363 -23.80 -3.48 2.73
CA GLU A 363 -23.70 -4.11 4.06
C GLU A 363 -22.39 -4.90 4.20
N VAL A 364 -22.11 -5.79 3.25
CA VAL A 364 -20.98 -6.73 3.30
C VAL A 364 -19.65 -6.00 3.28
N PHE A 365 -19.48 -5.06 2.36
CA PHE A 365 -18.18 -4.42 2.14
C PHE A 365 -17.89 -3.23 3.07
N ASN A 366 -18.86 -2.78 3.85
CA ASN A 366 -18.74 -1.64 4.77
C ASN A 366 -18.98 -1.99 6.23
N GLY A 367 -18.73 -3.24 6.62
CA GLY A 367 -18.80 -3.67 8.01
C GLY A 367 -17.88 -2.87 8.93
N THR A 368 -18.21 -2.79 10.20
CA THR A 368 -17.40 -2.12 11.23
C THR A 368 -17.41 -2.93 12.52
N GLU A 369 -16.35 -2.78 13.34
CA GLU A 369 -16.27 -3.40 14.67
C GLU A 369 -17.43 -2.99 15.58
N GLU A 370 -17.94 -1.75 15.43
CA GLU A 370 -19.10 -1.24 16.19
C GLU A 370 -20.36 -2.01 15.84
N ALA A 371 -20.59 -2.28 14.56
CA ALA A 371 -21.76 -3.02 14.08
C ALA A 371 -21.60 -4.54 14.25
N ILE A 372 -20.39 -5.06 14.07
CA ILE A 372 -20.09 -6.49 14.01
C ILE A 372 -18.89 -6.79 14.93
N PRO A 373 -19.11 -7.12 16.20
CA PRO A 373 -18.02 -7.42 17.13
C PRO A 373 -17.13 -8.57 16.65
N GLY A 374 -15.83 -8.33 16.56
CA GLY A 374 -14.83 -9.27 16.04
C GLY A 374 -14.48 -9.10 14.56
N TYR A 375 -15.11 -8.11 13.89
CA TYR A 375 -14.86 -7.80 12.50
C TYR A 375 -13.38 -7.47 12.22
N ASN A 376 -12.78 -6.59 13.02
CA ASN A 376 -11.38 -6.21 12.89
C ASN A 376 -10.44 -7.39 13.12
N LEU A 377 -10.76 -8.23 14.10
CA LEU A 377 -9.96 -9.41 14.39
C LEU A 377 -10.02 -10.42 13.24
N LEU A 378 -11.20 -10.68 12.69
CA LEU A 378 -11.35 -11.52 11.51
C LEU A 378 -10.54 -10.98 10.34
N MET A 379 -10.63 -9.68 10.05
CA MET A 379 -9.92 -9.05 8.95
C MET A 379 -8.40 -9.16 9.09
N SER A 380 -7.88 -8.94 10.29
CA SER A 380 -6.44 -8.83 10.53
C SER A 380 -5.75 -10.15 10.85
N ASP A 381 -6.43 -11.05 11.58
CA ASP A 381 -5.86 -12.30 12.07
C ASP A 381 -6.55 -13.54 11.52
N GLY A 382 -7.77 -13.39 11.01
CA GLY A 382 -8.55 -14.50 10.53
C GLY A 382 -9.26 -15.27 11.64
N VAL A 383 -9.40 -16.58 11.51
CA VAL A 383 -10.16 -17.47 12.39
C VAL A 383 -9.26 -18.11 13.43
N GLU A 384 -9.61 -17.99 14.72
CA GLU A 384 -8.88 -18.64 15.83
C GLU A 384 -8.87 -20.16 15.65
N GLY A 385 -7.71 -20.78 15.89
CA GLY A 385 -7.47 -22.22 15.72
C GLY A 385 -7.14 -22.64 14.29
N ILE A 386 -7.39 -21.80 13.30
CA ILE A 386 -7.08 -22.03 11.88
C ILE A 386 -5.92 -21.15 11.44
N HIS A 387 -6.04 -19.84 11.66
CA HIS A 387 -5.07 -18.86 11.22
C HIS A 387 -4.15 -18.37 12.34
N TYR A 388 -4.54 -18.53 13.59
CA TYR A 388 -3.76 -18.19 14.78
C TYR A 388 -4.26 -18.96 16.00
N THR A 389 -3.43 -19.00 17.03
CA THR A 389 -3.74 -19.56 18.36
C THR A 389 -3.57 -18.48 19.42
N VAL A 390 -4.50 -18.40 20.37
CA VAL A 390 -4.37 -17.53 21.55
C VAL A 390 -3.57 -18.27 22.63
N LEU A 391 -2.45 -17.69 23.06
CA LEU A 391 -1.58 -18.23 24.12
C LEU A 391 -2.15 -17.93 25.52
N GLU A 392 -1.55 -18.55 26.56
CA GLU A 392 -2.00 -18.39 27.96
C GLU A 392 -1.95 -16.93 28.46
N ASP A 393 -1.03 -16.13 27.94
CA ASP A 393 -0.89 -14.70 28.27
C ASP A 393 -1.84 -13.79 27.45
N GLY A 394 -2.64 -14.38 26.57
CA GLY A 394 -3.58 -13.67 25.71
C GLY A 394 -2.97 -13.16 24.40
N THR A 395 -1.69 -13.38 24.15
CA THR A 395 -1.06 -13.07 22.85
C THR A 395 -1.52 -14.07 21.77
N ARG A 396 -1.42 -13.66 20.51
CA ARG A 396 -1.77 -14.52 19.37
C ARG A 396 -0.49 -14.96 18.67
N ALA A 397 -0.39 -16.25 18.39
CA ALA A 397 0.74 -16.87 17.71
C ALA A 397 0.28 -17.65 16.50
N THR A 398 1.17 -17.79 15.53
CA THR A 398 0.98 -18.64 14.34
C THR A 398 2.10 -19.67 14.28
N ASP A 399 1.77 -20.89 13.93
CA ASP A 399 2.74 -21.89 13.51
C ASP A 399 2.86 -21.94 11.97
N ASP A 400 3.70 -22.82 11.45
CA ASP A 400 3.95 -22.96 10.01
C ASP A 400 2.67 -23.31 9.22
N GLU A 401 1.80 -24.17 9.78
CA GLU A 401 0.53 -24.54 9.14
C GLU A 401 -0.44 -23.37 9.14
N GLN A 402 -0.56 -22.68 10.25
CA GLN A 402 -1.39 -21.49 10.39
C GLN A 402 -0.89 -20.36 9.50
N SER A 403 0.42 -20.15 9.40
CA SER A 403 1.03 -19.18 8.48
C SER A 403 0.69 -19.47 7.03
N LYS A 404 0.72 -20.75 6.63
CA LYS A 404 0.30 -21.16 5.30
C LYS A 404 -1.20 -20.90 5.07
N LYS A 405 -2.05 -21.22 6.05
CA LYS A 405 -3.49 -20.96 5.99
C LYS A 405 -3.80 -19.47 5.90
N ARG A 406 -3.05 -18.62 6.61
CA ARG A 406 -3.15 -17.15 6.49
C ARG A 406 -2.85 -16.67 5.07
N GLN A 407 -1.82 -17.23 4.44
CA GLN A 407 -1.47 -16.92 3.06
C GLN A 407 -2.57 -17.38 2.10
N GLU A 408 -3.00 -18.64 2.21
CA GLU A 408 -4.09 -19.22 1.40
C GLU A 408 -5.41 -18.46 1.55
N GLY A 409 -5.70 -17.97 2.76
CA GLY A 409 -6.90 -17.16 3.07
C GLY A 409 -6.74 -15.67 2.82
N TYR A 410 -5.56 -15.22 2.37
CA TYR A 410 -5.27 -13.79 2.16
C TYR A 410 -5.51 -12.94 3.41
N VAL A 411 -5.30 -13.52 4.60
CA VAL A 411 -5.55 -12.86 5.89
C VAL A 411 -4.72 -11.60 6.04
N GLY A 412 -5.36 -10.49 6.37
CA GLY A 412 -4.73 -9.17 6.51
C GLY A 412 -4.73 -8.33 5.22
N ALA A 413 -5.17 -8.89 4.06
CA ALA A 413 -5.29 -8.15 2.81
C ALA A 413 -6.74 -7.88 2.37
N TRP A 414 -7.72 -8.43 3.06
CA TRP A 414 -9.14 -8.20 2.80
C TRP A 414 -9.56 -6.72 2.95
N ASN A 415 -8.79 -5.95 3.70
CA ASN A 415 -8.99 -4.50 3.84
C ASN A 415 -8.83 -3.70 2.54
N GLN A 416 -8.40 -4.33 1.47
CA GLN A 416 -8.32 -3.69 0.14
C GLN A 416 -9.68 -3.61 -0.55
N ILE A 417 -10.58 -4.55 -0.24
CA ILE A 417 -11.95 -4.57 -0.78
C ILE A 417 -12.99 -4.33 0.30
N PHE A 418 -12.73 -4.70 1.55
CA PHE A 418 -13.59 -4.46 2.70
C PHE A 418 -13.17 -3.21 3.47
N LEU A 419 -14.12 -2.52 4.09
CA LEU A 419 -13.83 -1.35 4.90
C LEU A 419 -12.99 -1.73 6.12
N LYS A 420 -11.89 -1.05 6.29
CA LYS A 420 -11.04 -1.19 7.45
C LYS A 420 -11.49 -0.23 8.55
N THR A 421 -11.64 -0.74 9.76
CA THR A 421 -12.25 0.01 10.86
C THR A 421 -11.30 0.39 11.97
N ASP A 422 -10.02 0.02 11.90
CA ASP A 422 -9.11 0.30 13.00
C ASP A 422 -7.78 0.89 12.55
N ALA A 423 -7.45 1.93 13.25
CA ALA A 423 -6.32 2.76 13.06
C ALA A 423 -5.03 2.22 13.67
N ASP A 424 -5.10 1.38 14.67
CA ASP A 424 -3.93 1.02 15.49
C ASP A 424 -3.30 -0.32 15.11
N GLN A 425 -3.20 -0.58 13.79
CA GLN A 425 -2.59 -1.81 13.28
C GLN A 425 -1.12 -1.98 13.64
N VAL A 426 -0.42 -0.89 13.90
CA VAL A 426 1.02 -0.95 14.15
C VAL A 426 1.29 -1.55 15.51
N THR A 427 0.69 -1.00 16.56
CA THR A 427 0.86 -1.50 17.92
C THR A 427 0.34 -2.95 18.04
N ASP A 428 -0.76 -3.24 17.38
CA ASP A 428 -1.39 -4.55 17.40
C ASP A 428 -0.59 -5.60 16.62
N LYS A 429 0.01 -5.25 15.47
CA LYS A 429 0.92 -6.15 14.74
C LYS A 429 2.15 -6.53 15.56
N PHE A 430 2.73 -5.61 16.31
CA PHE A 430 3.88 -5.88 17.20
C PHE A 430 3.54 -6.82 18.35
N MET A 431 2.29 -6.85 18.76
CA MET A 431 1.82 -7.68 19.87
C MET A 431 1.46 -9.11 19.46
N ARG A 432 1.38 -9.40 18.15
CA ARG A 432 0.75 -10.61 17.61
C ARG A 432 1.67 -11.81 17.41
N ASP A 433 2.94 -11.58 17.15
CA ASP A 433 3.86 -12.68 16.87
C ASP A 433 4.34 -13.34 18.15
N GLY A 434 3.63 -14.38 18.58
CA GLY A 434 3.96 -15.14 19.77
C GLY A 434 5.31 -15.87 19.70
N ALA A 435 5.83 -16.14 18.51
CA ALA A 435 7.18 -16.73 18.34
C ALA A 435 8.29 -15.66 18.47
N ARG A 436 7.97 -14.40 18.22
CA ARG A 436 8.90 -13.27 18.31
C ARG A 436 8.17 -12.05 18.82
N ARG A 437 7.85 -12.07 20.09
CA ARG A 437 7.28 -10.91 20.78
C ARG A 437 8.20 -9.71 20.56
N ALA A 438 7.65 -8.62 20.02
CA ALA A 438 8.37 -7.36 19.90
C ALA A 438 8.91 -6.97 21.28
N SER A 439 10.19 -6.60 21.34
CA SER A 439 10.76 -6.08 22.58
C SER A 439 10.08 -4.77 22.96
N ASP A 440 10.10 -4.41 24.25
CA ASP A 440 9.59 -3.12 24.70
C ASP A 440 10.24 -1.95 23.93
N GLU A 441 11.51 -2.11 23.56
CA GLU A 441 12.26 -1.15 22.74
C GLU A 441 11.69 -1.02 21.34
N SER A 442 11.28 -2.12 20.72
CA SER A 442 10.63 -2.13 19.40
C SER A 442 9.26 -1.46 19.43
N ILE A 443 8.49 -1.72 20.47
CA ILE A 443 7.19 -1.07 20.70
C ILE A 443 7.38 0.44 20.87
N GLN A 444 8.35 0.84 21.69
CA GLN A 444 8.66 2.26 21.90
C GLN A 444 9.09 2.92 20.58
N ARG A 445 9.94 2.24 19.78
CA ARG A 445 10.36 2.76 18.47
C ARG A 445 9.18 3.01 17.53
N ALA A 446 8.21 2.11 17.49
CA ALA A 446 7.01 2.28 16.68
C ALA A 446 6.18 3.48 17.15
N GLN A 447 6.08 3.69 18.46
CA GLN A 447 5.42 4.85 19.04
C GLN A 447 6.15 6.16 18.69
N ASP A 448 7.48 6.17 18.81
CA ASP A 448 8.31 7.34 18.47
C ASP A 448 8.17 7.72 16.99
N LEU A 449 8.17 6.71 16.10
CA LEU A 449 7.94 6.93 14.66
C LEU A 449 6.55 7.51 14.38
N LYS A 450 5.52 6.94 15.02
CA LYS A 450 4.14 7.41 14.89
C LYS A 450 4.00 8.85 15.39
N GLU A 451 4.55 9.15 16.56
CA GLU A 451 4.55 10.51 17.12
C GLU A 451 5.32 11.50 16.24
N PHE A 452 6.49 11.09 15.73
CA PHE A 452 7.27 11.94 14.83
C PHE A 452 6.48 12.27 13.55
N ILE A 453 5.86 11.25 12.95
CA ILE A 453 5.08 11.39 11.72
C ILE A 453 3.90 12.33 11.96
N SER A 454 3.10 12.09 13.00
CA SER A 454 1.93 12.92 13.29
C SER A 454 2.31 14.37 13.63
N THR A 455 3.43 14.58 14.31
CA THR A 455 3.84 15.93 14.76
C THR A 455 4.51 16.76 13.65
N ASN A 456 5.26 16.08 12.75
CA ASN A 456 6.13 16.80 11.78
C ASN A 456 5.62 16.72 10.35
N LEU A 457 4.68 15.84 10.04
CA LEU A 457 4.31 15.54 8.66
C LEU A 457 2.83 15.80 8.35
N GLU A 458 1.93 15.78 9.32
CA GLU A 458 0.51 16.07 9.10
C GLU A 458 0.27 17.52 8.65
N GLU A 459 1.08 18.48 9.16
CA GLU A 459 0.97 19.89 8.77
C GLU A 459 1.64 20.21 7.42
N THR A 460 2.57 19.37 6.98
CA THR A 460 3.35 19.57 5.75
C THR A 460 2.95 18.63 4.62
N GLY A 461 1.78 18.01 4.72
CA GLY A 461 1.31 17.01 3.76
C GLY A 461 1.54 17.43 2.31
N MET A 462 2.50 16.77 1.65
CA MET A 462 2.83 17.00 0.25
C MET A 462 1.75 16.39 -0.62
N LYS A 463 0.78 17.19 -1.03
CA LYS A 463 -0.26 16.77 -1.97
C LYS A 463 0.31 16.81 -3.39
N ASN A 464 -0.05 15.82 -4.20
CA ASN A 464 0.13 15.92 -5.64
C ASN A 464 -0.85 16.97 -6.19
N ALA A 465 -0.31 18.08 -6.69
CA ALA A 465 -1.10 19.24 -7.10
C ALA A 465 -2.07 18.97 -8.26
N ILE A 466 -1.89 17.86 -8.98
CA ILE A 466 -2.74 17.50 -10.13
C ILE A 466 -3.75 16.39 -9.81
N GLN A 467 -3.87 15.99 -8.54
CA GLN A 467 -4.60 14.79 -8.15
C GLN A 467 -6.04 14.72 -8.69
N ASN A 468 -6.72 15.85 -8.75
CA ASN A 468 -8.10 15.95 -9.23
C ASN A 468 -8.20 16.66 -10.60
N LEU A 469 -7.06 17.06 -11.19
CA LEU A 469 -7.04 17.80 -12.44
C LEU A 469 -6.98 16.86 -13.64
N GLN A 470 -7.72 17.20 -14.68
CA GLN A 470 -7.72 16.44 -15.92
C GLN A 470 -7.00 17.20 -17.03
N SER A 471 -6.13 16.50 -17.75
CA SER A 471 -5.45 16.99 -18.93
C SER A 471 -5.44 15.88 -19.99
N ALA A 472 -5.94 16.19 -21.18
CA ALA A 472 -5.95 15.25 -22.30
C ALA A 472 -4.53 14.96 -22.81
N THR A 473 -3.68 15.98 -22.82
CA THR A 473 -2.27 15.83 -23.24
C THR A 473 -1.49 15.05 -22.21
N TYR A 474 -1.69 15.30 -20.91
CA TYR A 474 -1.09 14.51 -19.83
C TYR A 474 -1.44 13.01 -19.99
N SER A 475 -2.71 12.70 -20.14
CA SER A 475 -3.20 11.31 -20.26
C SER A 475 -2.63 10.55 -21.47
N THR A 476 -2.19 11.26 -22.51
CA THR A 476 -1.73 10.64 -23.76
C THR A 476 -0.22 10.69 -23.97
N GLN A 477 0.49 11.68 -23.39
CA GLN A 477 1.91 11.93 -23.67
C GLN A 477 2.80 11.72 -22.45
N TRP A 478 2.28 11.95 -21.21
CA TRP A 478 3.11 12.00 -20.03
C TRP A 478 3.77 10.66 -19.69
N GLY A 479 3.09 9.55 -19.93
CA GLY A 479 3.65 8.21 -19.69
C GLY A 479 4.95 7.96 -20.47
N MET A 480 5.07 8.43 -21.72
CA MET A 480 6.32 8.30 -22.50
C MET A 480 7.44 9.20 -21.95
N ILE A 481 7.09 10.41 -21.51
CA ILE A 481 8.06 11.35 -20.92
C ILE A 481 8.63 10.78 -19.61
N THR A 482 7.78 10.21 -18.77
CA THR A 482 8.22 9.60 -17.50
C THR A 482 9.04 8.33 -17.70
N GLU A 483 8.72 7.52 -18.70
CA GLU A 483 9.51 6.34 -19.08
C GLU A 483 10.95 6.75 -19.47
N ASP A 484 11.08 7.78 -20.30
CA ASP A 484 12.39 8.32 -20.70
C ASP A 484 13.14 8.94 -19.51
N LEU A 485 12.47 9.72 -18.64
CA LEU A 485 13.05 10.29 -17.42
C LEU A 485 13.58 9.20 -16.49
N ASN A 486 12.84 8.11 -16.29
CA ASN A 486 13.27 6.98 -15.48
C ASN A 486 14.50 6.27 -16.07
N ALA A 487 14.52 6.08 -17.39
CA ALA A 487 15.67 5.51 -18.07
C ALA A 487 16.92 6.41 -17.91
N MET A 488 16.77 7.71 -18.05
CA MET A 488 17.87 8.68 -17.88
C MET A 488 18.31 8.80 -16.42
N THR A 489 17.40 8.70 -15.44
CA THR A 489 17.73 8.61 -14.01
C THR A 489 18.70 7.46 -13.75
N THR A 490 18.37 6.27 -14.26
CA THR A 490 19.25 5.10 -14.16
C THR A 490 20.61 5.34 -14.81
N GLN A 491 20.64 5.88 -16.03
CA GLN A 491 21.87 6.17 -16.75
C GLN A 491 22.75 7.21 -16.03
N TYR A 492 22.13 8.21 -15.39
CA TYR A 492 22.82 9.22 -14.61
C TYR A 492 23.50 8.60 -13.37
N ILE A 493 22.76 7.83 -12.60
CA ILE A 493 23.29 7.16 -11.40
C ILE A 493 24.45 6.22 -11.76
N MET A 494 24.33 5.51 -12.88
CA MET A 494 25.39 4.62 -13.39
C MET A 494 26.56 5.38 -14.05
N GLY A 495 26.51 6.71 -14.14
CA GLY A 495 27.55 7.53 -14.77
C GLY A 495 27.64 7.38 -16.29
N GLN A 496 26.58 6.90 -16.94
CA GLN A 496 26.51 6.74 -18.39
C GLN A 496 26.18 8.06 -19.09
N ILE A 497 25.53 8.98 -18.39
CA ILE A 497 25.29 10.37 -18.79
C ILE A 497 25.77 11.30 -17.69
N ASP A 498 26.11 12.53 -18.06
CA ASP A 498 26.49 13.59 -17.14
C ASP A 498 25.34 14.57 -16.86
N GLU A 499 25.56 15.47 -15.90
CA GLU A 499 24.60 16.49 -15.52
C GLU A 499 24.22 17.42 -16.68
N ALA A 500 25.16 17.74 -17.56
CA ALA A 500 24.88 18.58 -18.72
C ALA A 500 23.90 17.89 -19.69
N THR A 501 24.04 16.59 -19.86
CA THR A 501 23.13 15.77 -20.68
C THR A 501 21.74 15.71 -20.04
N TRP A 502 21.67 15.48 -18.71
CA TRP A 502 20.42 15.52 -17.96
C TRP A 502 19.71 16.87 -18.11
N ASN A 503 20.41 17.96 -17.81
CA ASN A 503 19.85 19.32 -17.87
C ASN A 503 19.35 19.68 -19.27
N SER A 504 20.10 19.27 -20.32
CA SER A 504 19.66 19.49 -21.70
C SER A 504 18.37 18.74 -22.04
N TYR A 505 18.20 17.55 -21.48
CA TYR A 505 16.99 16.77 -21.68
C TYR A 505 15.80 17.39 -20.93
N VAL A 506 15.98 17.77 -19.66
CA VAL A 506 14.96 18.49 -18.87
C VAL A 506 14.53 19.78 -19.58
N GLU A 507 15.51 20.56 -20.10
CA GLU A 507 15.21 21.78 -20.87
C GLU A 507 14.39 21.46 -22.13
N SER A 508 14.66 20.35 -22.79
CA SER A 508 13.88 19.91 -23.97
C SER A 508 12.43 19.58 -23.63
N ILE A 509 12.20 18.94 -22.45
CA ILE A 509 10.82 18.65 -21.97
C ILE A 509 10.09 19.95 -21.66
N VAL A 510 10.68 20.80 -20.81
CA VAL A 510 10.05 22.06 -20.36
C VAL A 510 9.72 22.99 -21.53
N ASN A 511 10.51 22.96 -22.59
CA ASN A 511 10.28 23.76 -23.79
C ASN A 511 9.37 23.09 -24.83
N SER A 512 8.98 21.82 -24.65
CA SER A 512 8.14 21.10 -25.60
C SER A 512 6.72 21.68 -25.67
N ASP A 513 6.05 21.46 -26.79
CA ASP A 513 4.66 21.89 -26.95
C ASP A 513 3.73 21.06 -26.05
N ASP A 514 4.04 19.77 -25.84
CA ASP A 514 3.24 18.88 -25.00
C ASP A 514 3.29 19.32 -23.54
N TYR A 515 4.48 19.63 -22.98
CA TYR A 515 4.59 20.11 -21.60
C TYR A 515 3.86 21.43 -21.40
N LYS A 516 3.97 22.35 -22.35
CA LYS A 516 3.23 23.62 -22.30
C LYS A 516 1.72 23.44 -22.38
N ALA A 517 1.26 22.48 -23.19
CA ALA A 517 -0.16 22.13 -23.26
C ALA A 517 -0.64 21.54 -21.91
N ILE A 518 0.12 20.61 -21.33
CA ILE A 518 -0.17 20.04 -20.01
C ILE A 518 -0.30 21.15 -18.94
N GLN A 519 0.66 22.08 -18.91
CA GLN A 519 0.63 23.22 -17.99
C GLN A 519 -0.64 24.05 -18.12
N GLN A 520 -1.03 24.35 -19.36
CA GLN A 520 -2.22 25.17 -19.62
C GLN A 520 -3.50 24.40 -19.25
N GLU A 521 -3.57 23.11 -19.62
CA GLU A 521 -4.73 22.27 -19.34
C GLU A 521 -4.94 22.10 -17.82
N PHE A 522 -3.88 21.94 -17.02
CA PHE A 522 -4.00 21.91 -15.55
C PHE A 522 -4.47 23.25 -14.97
N LYS A 523 -3.95 24.39 -15.48
CA LYS A 523 -4.41 25.70 -15.05
C LYS A 523 -5.88 25.94 -15.38
N ASP A 524 -6.31 25.52 -16.58
CA ASP A 524 -7.69 25.67 -17.00
C ASP A 524 -8.63 24.75 -16.19
N ALA A 525 -8.19 23.51 -15.87
CA ALA A 525 -8.93 22.61 -15.01
C ALA A 525 -9.09 23.15 -13.59
N ALA A 526 -8.00 23.63 -12.98
CA ALA A 526 -8.02 24.24 -11.65
C ALA A 526 -8.86 25.53 -11.56
N ALA A 527 -8.96 26.28 -12.65
CA ALA A 527 -9.81 27.48 -12.71
C ALA A 527 -11.30 27.15 -12.90
N ALA A 528 -11.64 25.92 -13.28
CA ALA A 528 -13.01 25.45 -13.49
C ALA A 528 -13.62 24.81 -12.22
N GLU A 529 -12.79 24.47 -11.23
CA GLU A 529 -13.20 24.04 -9.88
C GLU A 529 -13.59 25.26 -9.03
#